data_d4f5f8a6a7b6914cb83e85abb6e52712
#
_entry.id   d4f5f8a6a7b6914cb83e85abb6e52712
#
_cell.length_a   1.000
_cell.length_b   1.000
_cell.length_c   1.000
_cell.angle_alpha   90.00
_cell.angle_beta   90.00
_cell.angle_gamma   90.00
#
_symmetry.space_group_name_H-M   'P 1'
#
loop_
_entity.id
_entity.type
_entity.pdbx_description
1 polymer ?
#
loop_
_entity_poly.entity_id
_entity_poly.type
_entity_poly.pdbx_seq_one_letter_code
_entity_poly.pdbx_strand_id
1 'polypeptide(L)'
;YENKNIYDQITMGKVEPIWQKTSDGKQMLTWIIYPPHFDPNRKYPTLLYCEGGPQSPVSQFWSFRWNFMMMAAHDYIVVAPNRRGLPGFGKEWNEQISGDYGGQCMKDYLYAIDQFAASNKFVDKDRLGCVGASFGGFSVYWLAGHHDKRFKAFIAHDGIFNMEMQYLETEEKWFANWDMGGAYWDKNNLIAQQTFANSPHK
;
A
#
# COMPACT_ATOMS: atom_id res chain seq x y z
N TYR A 1 22.31 -3.90 25.88
CA TYR A 1 20.99 -3.42 25.41
C TYR A 1 20.03 -3.38 26.58
N GLU A 2 19.51 -2.20 26.92
CA GLU A 2 18.66 -1.99 28.11
C GLU A 2 17.38 -2.85 28.11
N ASN A 3 16.77 -3.03 26.94
CA ASN A 3 15.52 -3.80 26.77
C ASN A 3 15.73 -5.28 26.45
N LYS A 4 16.94 -5.81 26.57
CA LYS A 4 17.26 -7.21 26.20
C LYS A 4 16.34 -8.23 26.89
N ASN A 5 16.09 -8.04 28.19
CA ASN A 5 15.27 -8.97 28.99
C ASN A 5 13.81 -9.04 28.49
N ILE A 6 13.28 -7.94 27.94
CA ILE A 6 11.92 -7.91 27.34
C ILE A 6 11.99 -8.53 25.96
N TYR A 7 12.99 -8.16 25.16
CA TYR A 7 13.14 -8.62 23.79
C TYR A 7 13.34 -10.13 23.68
N ASP A 8 14.11 -10.72 24.59
CA ASP A 8 14.36 -12.16 24.63
C ASP A 8 13.09 -13.00 24.96
N GLN A 9 12.02 -12.37 25.43
CA GLN A 9 10.73 -13.02 25.70
C GLN A 9 9.75 -12.92 24.52
N ILE A 10 10.10 -12.18 23.46
CA ILE A 10 9.26 -11.94 22.30
C ILE A 10 9.75 -12.78 21.13
N THR A 11 8.85 -13.58 20.56
CA THR A 11 9.14 -14.28 19.30
C THR A 11 8.74 -13.40 18.12
N MET A 12 9.73 -12.93 17.38
CA MET A 12 9.53 -12.08 16.21
C MET A 12 9.32 -12.94 14.95
N GLY A 13 8.48 -12.46 14.04
CA GLY A 13 8.37 -13.00 12.71
C GLY A 13 9.59 -12.67 11.83
N LYS A 14 9.87 -13.49 10.82
CA LYS A 14 10.90 -13.20 9.81
C LYS A 14 10.45 -12.03 8.93
N VAL A 15 11.38 -11.12 8.61
CA VAL A 15 11.19 -10.09 7.59
C VAL A 15 12.11 -10.39 6.41
N GLU A 16 11.57 -10.35 5.20
CA GLU A 16 12.30 -10.67 3.98
C GLU A 16 12.04 -9.63 2.89
N PRO A 17 13.08 -9.05 2.28
CA PRO A 17 12.94 -8.25 1.07
C PRO A 17 12.83 -9.15 -0.16
N ILE A 18 11.87 -8.88 -1.02
CA ILE A 18 11.78 -9.51 -2.35
C ILE A 18 11.70 -8.44 -3.43
N TRP A 19 12.23 -8.74 -4.61
CA TRP A 19 12.10 -7.89 -5.78
C TRP A 19 11.07 -8.48 -6.73
N GLN A 20 10.07 -7.69 -7.08
CA GLN A 20 8.97 -8.08 -7.95
C GLN A 20 8.93 -7.19 -9.18
N LYS A 21 8.53 -7.77 -10.31
CA LYS A 21 8.29 -6.97 -11.53
C LYS A 21 6.95 -6.27 -11.42
N THR A 22 6.91 -5.02 -11.86
CA THR A 22 5.67 -4.26 -12.04
C THR A 22 5.04 -4.56 -13.40
N SER A 23 3.82 -4.08 -13.64
CA SER A 23 3.10 -4.28 -14.91
C SER A 23 3.84 -3.72 -16.13
N ASP A 24 4.67 -2.70 -15.93
CA ASP A 24 5.52 -2.07 -16.95
C ASP A 24 6.98 -2.57 -16.93
N GLY A 25 7.26 -3.67 -16.22
CA GLY A 25 8.54 -4.38 -16.23
C GLY A 25 9.63 -3.82 -15.32
N LYS A 26 9.34 -2.79 -14.53
CA LYS A 26 10.30 -2.24 -13.55
C LYS A 26 10.40 -3.15 -12.32
N GLN A 27 11.45 -2.95 -11.51
CA GLN A 27 11.68 -3.70 -10.28
C GLN A 27 11.15 -2.94 -9.07
N MET A 28 10.36 -3.59 -8.24
CA MET A 28 9.77 -3.05 -7.03
C MET A 28 10.20 -3.86 -5.81
N LEU A 29 10.77 -3.19 -4.81
CA LEU A 29 11.06 -3.81 -3.52
C LEU A 29 9.76 -4.02 -2.73
N THR A 30 9.53 -5.24 -2.27
CA THR A 30 8.42 -5.58 -1.39
C THR A 30 8.95 -6.24 -0.13
N TRP A 31 8.52 -5.75 1.03
CA TRP A 31 8.80 -6.40 2.30
C TRP A 31 7.74 -7.46 2.59
N ILE A 32 8.19 -8.64 2.98
CA ILE A 32 7.32 -9.73 3.43
C ILE A 32 7.59 -9.97 4.90
N ILE A 33 6.54 -9.91 5.70
CA ILE A 33 6.61 -10.16 7.14
C ILE A 33 5.82 -11.45 7.41
N TYR A 34 6.52 -12.45 7.92
CA TYR A 34 5.96 -13.77 8.23
C TYR A 34 5.52 -13.85 9.68
N PRO A 35 4.52 -14.69 10.00
CA PRO A 35 4.16 -14.99 11.38
C PRO A 35 5.34 -15.55 12.19
N PRO A 36 5.37 -15.33 13.52
CA PRO A 36 6.19 -16.15 14.40
C PRO A 36 5.87 -17.63 14.18
N HIS A 37 6.88 -18.51 14.21
CA HIS A 37 6.72 -19.95 13.97
C HIS A 37 6.11 -20.29 12.59
N PHE A 38 6.44 -19.50 11.57
CA PHE A 38 5.98 -19.74 10.21
C PHE A 38 6.32 -21.15 9.71
N ASP A 39 5.29 -21.86 9.21
CA ASP A 39 5.41 -23.18 8.59
C ASP A 39 4.98 -23.10 7.11
N PRO A 40 5.86 -23.34 6.13
CA PRO A 40 5.54 -23.27 4.72
C PRO A 40 4.50 -24.32 4.25
N ASN A 41 4.16 -25.31 5.08
CA ASN A 41 3.15 -26.30 4.78
C ASN A 41 1.73 -25.89 5.24
N ARG A 42 1.60 -24.80 6.00
CA ARG A 42 0.31 -24.23 6.41
C ARG A 42 -0.16 -23.18 5.42
N LYS A 43 -1.46 -22.89 5.45
CA LYS A 43 -2.10 -21.80 4.72
C LYS A 43 -2.31 -20.58 5.63
N TYR A 44 -1.90 -19.40 5.15
CA TYR A 44 -2.02 -18.15 5.91
C TYR A 44 -2.87 -17.12 5.19
N PRO A 45 -3.78 -16.44 5.89
CA PRO A 45 -4.38 -15.23 5.39
C PRO A 45 -3.28 -14.19 5.16
N THR A 46 -3.42 -13.39 4.12
CA THR A 46 -2.37 -12.45 3.72
C THR A 46 -2.93 -11.04 3.55
N LEU A 47 -2.25 -10.06 4.12
CA LEU A 47 -2.61 -8.66 4.06
C LEU A 47 -1.70 -7.92 3.06
N LEU A 48 -2.31 -7.26 2.09
CA LEU A 48 -1.65 -6.21 1.32
C LEU A 48 -1.66 -4.93 2.14
N TYR A 49 -0.48 -4.41 2.48
CA TYR A 49 -0.35 -3.12 3.13
C TYR A 49 -0.15 -2.01 2.11
N CYS A 50 -1.04 -1.03 2.15
CA CYS A 50 -0.97 0.17 1.31
C CYS A 50 -0.39 1.32 2.12
N GLU A 51 0.83 1.75 1.77
CA GLU A 51 1.51 2.85 2.45
C GLU A 51 0.86 4.20 2.13
N GLY A 52 0.84 5.07 3.15
CA GLY A 52 0.38 6.44 3.05
C GLY A 52 1.36 7.37 2.31
N GLY A 53 1.23 8.62 2.55
CA GLY A 53 2.06 9.68 1.94
C GLY A 53 1.28 10.51 0.93
N PRO A 54 1.40 10.31 -0.38
CA PRO A 54 1.89 9.10 -1.09
C PRO A 54 3.39 8.92 -1.15
N GLN A 55 4.19 9.88 -0.74
CA GLN A 55 5.65 9.83 -0.80
C GLN A 55 6.27 9.48 0.58
N SER A 56 5.94 8.28 1.09
CA SER A 56 6.51 7.75 2.33
C SER A 56 6.95 6.30 2.12
N PRO A 57 8.26 5.95 2.30
CA PRO A 57 8.75 4.61 1.98
C PRO A 57 8.33 3.59 3.03
N VAL A 58 8.02 2.37 2.59
CA VAL A 58 7.98 1.23 3.48
C VAL A 58 9.41 0.78 3.73
N SER A 59 9.87 0.96 4.96
CA SER A 59 11.23 0.63 5.40
C SER A 59 11.19 -0.23 6.67
N GLN A 60 12.31 -0.34 7.34
CA GLN A 60 12.42 -0.98 8.66
C GLN A 60 11.98 -0.04 9.78
N PHE A 61 10.87 0.69 9.59
CA PHE A 61 10.33 1.56 10.62
C PHE A 61 9.53 0.75 11.65
N TRP A 62 9.43 1.31 12.85
CA TRP A 62 8.57 0.79 13.89
C TRP A 62 7.44 1.78 14.19
N SER A 63 6.23 1.28 14.32
CA SER A 63 5.06 2.08 14.63
C SER A 63 4.14 1.35 15.59
N PHE A 64 3.59 2.06 16.55
CA PHE A 64 2.52 1.51 17.39
C PHE A 64 1.24 1.25 16.60
N ARG A 65 0.90 2.14 15.67
CA ARG A 65 -0.33 2.08 14.88
C ARG A 65 -0.24 1.05 13.75
N TRP A 66 0.86 1.09 12.99
CA TRP A 66 1.09 0.21 11.84
C TRP A 66 2.23 -0.78 12.16
N ASN A 67 1.97 -1.63 13.14
CA ASN A 67 2.95 -2.60 13.60
C ASN A 67 2.78 -3.92 12.83
N PHE A 68 3.61 -4.12 11.81
CA PHE A 68 3.59 -5.33 10.98
C PHE A 68 3.86 -6.60 11.78
N MET A 69 4.68 -6.53 12.81
CA MET A 69 4.95 -7.69 13.68
C MET A 69 3.72 -8.11 14.47
N MET A 70 2.90 -7.15 14.91
CA MET A 70 1.61 -7.43 15.56
C MET A 70 0.60 -8.05 14.59
N MET A 71 0.54 -7.57 13.34
CA MET A 71 -0.29 -8.19 12.31
C MET A 71 0.16 -9.63 12.05
N ALA A 72 1.48 -9.84 11.91
CA ALA A 72 2.05 -11.15 11.69
C ALA A 72 1.87 -12.09 12.90
N ALA A 73 1.94 -11.58 14.13
CA ALA A 73 1.71 -12.35 15.36
C ALA A 73 0.27 -12.92 15.47
N HIS A 74 -0.66 -12.38 14.68
CA HIS A 74 -2.03 -12.92 14.54
C HIS A 74 -2.17 -13.88 13.36
N ASP A 75 -1.10 -14.54 12.96
CA ASP A 75 -1.03 -15.51 11.86
C ASP A 75 -1.32 -14.93 10.46
N TYR A 76 -1.14 -13.61 10.25
CA TYR A 76 -1.17 -13.01 8.92
C TYR A 76 0.23 -12.93 8.31
N ILE A 77 0.33 -13.14 7.00
CA ILE A 77 1.49 -12.68 6.23
C ILE A 77 1.21 -11.25 5.79
N VAL A 78 2.17 -10.35 5.94
CA VAL A 78 2.04 -8.97 5.46
C VAL A 78 2.91 -8.78 4.23
N VAL A 79 2.31 -8.29 3.15
CA VAL A 79 2.97 -7.92 1.90
C VAL A 79 2.94 -6.40 1.79
N ALA A 80 4.10 -5.77 1.89
CA ALA A 80 4.25 -4.33 1.97
C ALA A 80 5.16 -3.79 0.84
N PRO A 81 4.58 -3.52 -0.35
CA PRO A 81 5.34 -3.10 -1.52
C PRO A 81 5.70 -1.61 -1.49
N ASN A 82 6.89 -1.28 -1.98
CA ASN A 82 7.31 0.08 -2.28
C ASN A 82 6.90 0.46 -3.71
N ARG A 83 5.58 0.67 -3.88
CA ARG A 83 4.97 1.03 -5.17
C ARG A 83 5.47 2.38 -5.69
N ARG A 84 5.14 2.73 -6.93
CA ARG A 84 5.41 4.05 -7.50
C ARG A 84 4.98 5.20 -6.59
N GLY A 85 5.79 6.25 -6.52
CA GLY A 85 5.60 7.41 -5.66
C GLY A 85 6.38 7.36 -4.35
N LEU A 86 6.90 6.20 -3.92
CA LEU A 86 7.68 6.13 -2.69
C LEU A 86 9.15 6.52 -2.93
N PRO A 87 9.76 7.34 -2.03
CA PRO A 87 11.16 7.73 -2.16
C PRO A 87 12.14 6.59 -1.87
N GLY A 88 13.41 6.78 -2.25
CA GLY A 88 14.47 5.80 -2.03
C GLY A 88 14.82 4.95 -3.27
N PHE A 89 14.01 5.04 -4.34
CA PHE A 89 14.19 4.26 -5.58
C PHE A 89 14.45 5.14 -6.82
N GLY A 90 14.94 6.36 -6.59
CA GLY A 90 15.22 7.34 -7.61
C GLY A 90 14.08 8.34 -7.84
N LYS A 91 14.45 9.49 -8.43
CA LYS A 91 13.54 10.62 -8.67
C LYS A 91 12.36 10.22 -9.56
N GLU A 92 12.65 9.53 -10.66
CA GLU A 92 11.62 9.07 -11.60
C GLU A 92 10.55 8.20 -10.92
N TRP A 93 10.98 7.25 -10.07
CA TRP A 93 10.06 6.40 -9.32
C TRP A 93 9.15 7.20 -8.39
N ASN A 94 9.71 8.20 -7.71
CA ASN A 94 8.98 9.03 -6.77
C ASN A 94 7.98 9.97 -7.47
N GLU A 95 8.39 10.60 -8.57
CA GLU A 95 7.54 11.58 -9.28
C GLU A 95 6.37 10.96 -10.05
N GLN A 96 6.42 9.67 -10.37
CA GLN A 96 5.37 8.99 -11.14
C GLN A 96 4.02 8.86 -10.42
N ILE A 97 3.91 9.30 -9.18
CA ILE A 97 2.62 9.33 -8.47
C ILE A 97 1.85 10.63 -8.73
N SER A 98 2.57 11.74 -8.95
CA SER A 98 1.96 13.04 -9.17
C SER A 98 1.20 13.06 -10.49
N GLY A 99 -0.08 13.42 -10.43
CA GLY A 99 -1.00 13.39 -11.57
C GLY A 99 -1.49 11.99 -11.98
N ASP A 100 -1.16 10.95 -11.21
CA ASP A 100 -1.54 9.56 -11.53
C ASP A 100 -2.15 8.80 -10.33
N TYR A 101 -2.92 9.48 -9.49
CA TYR A 101 -3.67 8.83 -8.42
C TYR A 101 -4.72 7.87 -9.01
N GLY A 102 -4.62 6.60 -8.64
CA GLY A 102 -5.46 5.53 -9.23
C GLY A 102 -4.88 4.85 -10.46
N GLY A 103 -3.69 5.26 -10.94
CA GLY A 103 -3.02 4.67 -12.10
C GLY A 103 -2.00 3.58 -11.77
N GLN A 104 -0.72 3.82 -12.14
CA GLN A 104 0.32 2.80 -12.02
C GLN A 104 0.57 2.32 -10.58
N CYS A 105 0.46 3.19 -9.58
CA CYS A 105 0.63 2.81 -8.17
C CYS A 105 -0.38 1.73 -7.73
N MET A 106 -1.60 1.76 -8.24
CA MET A 106 -2.62 0.73 -7.94
C MET A 106 -2.32 -0.59 -8.64
N LYS A 107 -1.81 -0.53 -9.88
CA LYS A 107 -1.32 -1.72 -10.58
C LYS A 107 -0.15 -2.35 -9.85
N ASP A 108 0.76 -1.56 -9.30
CA ASP A 108 1.90 -2.05 -8.52
C ASP A 108 1.42 -2.84 -7.28
N TYR A 109 0.40 -2.35 -6.56
CA TYR A 109 -0.21 -3.09 -5.44
C TYR A 109 -0.81 -4.43 -5.88
N LEU A 110 -1.60 -4.44 -6.94
CA LEU A 110 -2.23 -5.66 -7.45
C LEU A 110 -1.18 -6.67 -7.94
N TYR A 111 -0.16 -6.20 -8.66
CA TYR A 111 0.93 -7.06 -9.11
C TYR A 111 1.73 -7.65 -7.95
N ALA A 112 1.99 -6.87 -6.90
CA ALA A 112 2.70 -7.35 -5.71
C ALA A 112 1.98 -8.54 -5.06
N ILE A 113 0.70 -8.39 -4.77
CA ILE A 113 -0.06 -9.43 -4.09
C ILE A 113 -0.30 -10.65 -5.01
N ASP A 114 -0.59 -10.44 -6.29
CA ASP A 114 -0.84 -11.51 -7.25
C ASP A 114 0.41 -12.38 -7.45
N GLN A 115 1.58 -11.79 -7.69
CA GLN A 115 2.84 -12.52 -7.85
C GLN A 115 3.22 -13.27 -6.59
N PHE A 116 3.07 -12.61 -5.42
CA PHE A 116 3.38 -13.27 -4.15
C PHE A 116 2.47 -14.47 -3.92
N ALA A 117 1.17 -14.32 -4.13
CA ALA A 117 0.19 -15.38 -3.96
C ALA A 117 0.33 -16.50 -5.01
N ALA A 118 0.77 -16.18 -6.23
CA ALA A 118 1.01 -17.18 -7.27
C ALA A 118 2.26 -18.03 -6.98
N SER A 119 3.30 -17.42 -6.43
CA SER A 119 4.61 -18.06 -6.19
C SER A 119 4.67 -18.85 -4.88
N ASN A 120 3.73 -18.66 -3.96
CA ASN A 120 3.82 -19.20 -2.61
C ASN A 120 2.58 -20.04 -2.24
N LYS A 121 2.77 -21.35 -2.10
CA LYS A 121 1.68 -22.28 -1.79
C LYS A 121 1.07 -22.06 -0.39
N PHE A 122 1.80 -21.45 0.51
CA PHE A 122 1.34 -21.12 1.87
C PHE A 122 0.40 -19.89 1.92
N VAL A 123 0.26 -19.13 0.85
CA VAL A 123 -0.74 -18.06 0.77
C VAL A 123 -2.12 -18.65 0.54
N ASP A 124 -3.06 -18.29 1.41
CA ASP A 124 -4.47 -18.60 1.22
C ASP A 124 -5.13 -17.53 0.35
N LYS A 125 -5.33 -17.86 -0.92
CA LYS A 125 -5.91 -16.93 -1.91
C LYS A 125 -7.36 -16.56 -1.63
N ASP A 126 -8.06 -17.37 -0.83
CA ASP A 126 -9.44 -17.09 -0.42
C ASP A 126 -9.53 -16.22 0.84
N ARG A 127 -8.39 -15.88 1.45
CA ARG A 127 -8.28 -15.03 2.64
C ARG A 127 -7.26 -13.91 2.44
N LEU A 128 -7.37 -13.16 1.35
CA LEU A 128 -6.59 -11.95 1.13
C LEU A 128 -7.35 -10.75 1.68
N GLY A 129 -6.63 -9.87 2.37
CA GLY A 129 -7.14 -8.58 2.86
C GLY A 129 -6.28 -7.42 2.38
N CYS A 130 -6.82 -6.22 2.47
CA CYS A 130 -6.14 -4.98 2.09
C CYS A 130 -6.28 -3.96 3.22
N VAL A 131 -5.19 -3.34 3.64
CA VAL A 131 -5.16 -2.39 4.76
C VAL A 131 -4.26 -1.19 4.45
N GLY A 132 -4.69 0.01 4.84
CA GLY A 132 -3.90 1.22 4.66
C GLY A 132 -4.52 2.45 5.29
N ALA A 133 -3.71 3.50 5.46
CA ALA A 133 -4.14 4.77 6.02
C ALA A 133 -3.76 5.96 5.15
N SER A 134 -4.47 7.09 5.28
CA SER A 134 -4.22 8.32 4.53
C SER A 134 -4.28 8.03 3.01
N PHE A 135 -3.25 8.32 2.23
CA PHE A 135 -3.18 7.87 0.84
C PHE A 135 -3.32 6.34 0.71
N GLY A 136 -2.82 5.57 1.69
CA GLY A 136 -3.05 4.13 1.76
C GLY A 136 -4.52 3.78 1.96
N GLY A 137 -5.25 4.57 2.74
CA GLY A 137 -6.71 4.45 2.90
C GLY A 137 -7.46 4.77 1.61
N PHE A 138 -7.06 5.81 0.88
CA PHE A 138 -7.52 6.07 -0.49
C PHE A 138 -7.28 4.86 -1.40
N SER A 139 -6.07 4.29 -1.34
CA SER A 139 -5.72 3.10 -2.12
C SER A 139 -6.64 1.92 -1.81
N VAL A 140 -6.96 1.71 -0.53
CA VAL A 140 -7.88 0.65 -0.10
C VAL A 140 -9.30 0.88 -0.64
N TYR A 141 -9.82 2.11 -0.59
CA TYR A 141 -11.12 2.44 -1.18
C TYR A 141 -11.14 2.22 -2.68
N TRP A 142 -10.09 2.68 -3.38
CA TRP A 142 -9.98 2.48 -4.82
C TRP A 142 -9.92 0.98 -5.17
N LEU A 143 -9.09 0.23 -4.46
CA LEU A 143 -8.96 -1.22 -4.64
C LEU A 143 -10.27 -1.96 -4.35
N ALA A 144 -11.07 -1.50 -3.38
CA ALA A 144 -12.37 -2.12 -3.11
C ALA A 144 -13.32 -2.09 -4.30
N GLY A 145 -13.21 -1.08 -5.16
CA GLY A 145 -13.95 -1.00 -6.42
C GLY A 145 -13.31 -1.74 -7.61
N HIS A 146 -12.00 -2.08 -7.52
CA HIS A 146 -11.21 -2.55 -8.66
C HIS A 146 -10.42 -3.85 -8.39
N HIS A 147 -10.78 -4.64 -7.37
CA HIS A 147 -9.98 -5.79 -6.95
C HIS A 147 -10.29 -7.11 -7.65
N ASP A 148 -11.27 -7.18 -8.55
CA ASP A 148 -11.67 -8.39 -9.26
C ASP A 148 -11.82 -9.62 -8.34
N LYS A 149 -12.51 -9.44 -7.23
CA LYS A 149 -12.77 -10.47 -6.19
C LYS A 149 -11.52 -11.01 -5.47
N ARG A 150 -10.35 -10.35 -5.58
CA ARG A 150 -9.12 -10.78 -4.89
C ARG A 150 -9.25 -10.74 -3.38
N PHE A 151 -9.72 -9.63 -2.85
CA PHE A 151 -9.77 -9.38 -1.41
C PHE A 151 -11.12 -9.75 -0.81
N LYS A 152 -11.09 -10.22 0.44
CA LYS A 152 -12.29 -10.55 1.24
C LYS A 152 -12.54 -9.55 2.36
N ALA A 153 -11.54 -8.74 2.70
CA ALA A 153 -11.63 -7.73 3.75
C ALA A 153 -10.82 -6.48 3.38
N PHE A 154 -11.34 -5.33 3.78
CA PHE A 154 -10.72 -4.03 3.55
C PHE A 154 -10.72 -3.22 4.84
N ILE A 155 -9.59 -2.63 5.20
CA ILE A 155 -9.44 -1.73 6.34
C ILE A 155 -8.85 -0.42 5.82
N ALA A 156 -9.70 0.57 5.59
CA ALA A 156 -9.30 1.91 5.19
C ALA A 156 -9.37 2.84 6.42
N HIS A 157 -8.22 3.34 6.83
CA HIS A 157 -8.13 4.25 7.96
C HIS A 157 -7.83 5.66 7.44
N ASP A 158 -8.74 6.60 7.73
CA ASP A 158 -8.54 8.03 7.46
C ASP A 158 -8.11 8.33 6.00
N GLY A 159 -8.76 7.64 5.05
CA GLY A 159 -8.46 7.72 3.63
C GLY A 159 -9.27 8.78 2.90
N ILE A 160 -8.70 9.32 1.82
CA ILE A 160 -9.41 10.23 0.92
C ILE A 160 -10.47 9.42 0.17
N PHE A 161 -11.75 9.66 0.48
CA PHE A 161 -12.87 9.04 -0.21
C PHE A 161 -13.43 9.92 -1.34
N ASN A 162 -13.47 11.24 -1.11
CA ASN A 162 -13.88 12.22 -2.10
C ASN A 162 -12.75 13.24 -2.33
N MET A 163 -12.10 13.15 -3.47
CA MET A 163 -10.96 14.03 -3.80
C MET A 163 -11.37 15.48 -3.99
N GLU A 164 -12.60 15.77 -4.42
CA GLU A 164 -13.09 17.14 -4.58
C GLU A 164 -13.23 17.83 -3.20
N MET A 165 -13.77 17.10 -2.21
CA MET A 165 -13.82 17.58 -0.83
C MET A 165 -12.41 17.76 -0.27
N GLN A 166 -11.52 16.77 -0.44
CA GLN A 166 -10.12 16.88 -0.01
C GLN A 166 -9.45 18.12 -0.57
N TYR A 167 -9.65 18.40 -1.86
CA TYR A 167 -9.09 19.59 -2.50
C TYR A 167 -9.63 20.89 -1.88
N LEU A 168 -10.90 20.94 -1.49
CA LEU A 168 -11.52 22.13 -0.91
C LEU A 168 -11.16 22.35 0.56
N GLU A 169 -11.00 21.27 1.33
CA GLU A 169 -10.82 21.32 2.79
C GLU A 169 -9.35 21.44 3.22
N THR A 170 -8.40 20.96 2.40
CA THR A 170 -6.99 20.98 2.77
C THR A 170 -6.40 22.39 2.82
N GLU A 171 -5.60 22.67 3.85
CA GLU A 171 -4.75 23.87 3.92
C GLU A 171 -3.51 23.76 3.00
N GLU A 172 -3.13 22.54 2.62
CA GLU A 172 -1.97 22.25 1.76
C GLU A 172 -2.31 22.35 0.26
N LYS A 173 -2.81 23.51 -0.17
CA LYS A 173 -3.22 23.75 -1.56
C LYS A 173 -2.10 23.54 -2.57
N TRP A 174 -0.88 23.89 -2.21
CA TRP A 174 0.31 23.69 -3.05
C TRP A 174 0.52 22.21 -3.36
N PHE A 175 0.36 21.34 -2.34
CA PHE A 175 0.49 19.89 -2.47
C PHE A 175 -0.62 19.32 -3.37
N ALA A 176 -1.89 19.69 -3.09
CA ALA A 176 -3.01 19.24 -3.89
C ALA A 176 -2.89 19.68 -5.37
N ASN A 177 -2.45 20.92 -5.62
CA ASN A 177 -2.22 21.41 -6.98
C ASN A 177 -1.11 20.66 -7.70
N TRP A 178 -0.05 20.29 -7.00
CA TRP A 178 1.05 19.54 -7.57
C TRP A 178 0.65 18.08 -7.84
N ASP A 179 0.18 17.39 -6.81
CA ASP A 179 -0.04 15.94 -6.88
C ASP A 179 -1.33 15.55 -7.63
N MET A 180 -2.37 16.36 -7.52
CA MET A 180 -3.63 16.12 -8.25
C MET A 180 -3.65 16.79 -9.64
N GLY A 181 -2.58 17.51 -10.00
CA GLY A 181 -2.43 18.17 -11.29
C GLY A 181 -3.15 19.51 -11.42
N GLY A 182 -3.84 19.99 -10.38
CA GLY A 182 -4.55 21.27 -10.36
C GLY A 182 -6.00 21.16 -9.87
N ALA A 183 -6.80 22.18 -10.13
CA ALA A 183 -8.18 22.27 -9.64
C ALA A 183 -9.13 21.34 -10.44
N TYR A 184 -10.04 20.66 -9.76
CA TYR A 184 -11.03 19.76 -10.37
C TYR A 184 -12.04 20.46 -11.30
N TRP A 185 -12.24 21.77 -11.12
CA TRP A 185 -13.13 22.56 -11.98
C TRP A 185 -12.48 23.04 -13.28
N ASP A 186 -11.15 22.96 -13.41
CA ASP A 186 -10.47 23.29 -14.66
C ASP A 186 -10.67 22.16 -15.68
N LYS A 187 -11.69 22.33 -16.51
CA LYS A 187 -12.07 21.31 -17.52
C LYS A 187 -11.06 21.16 -18.66
N ASN A 188 -10.16 22.14 -18.82
CA ASN A 188 -9.11 22.09 -19.84
C ASN A 188 -7.84 21.36 -19.34
N ASN A 189 -7.73 21.15 -18.04
CA ASN A 189 -6.60 20.44 -17.44
C ASN A 189 -6.86 18.94 -17.39
N LEU A 190 -6.41 18.23 -18.42
CA LEU A 190 -6.65 16.79 -18.58
C LEU A 190 -6.07 15.97 -17.41
N ILE A 191 -4.92 16.37 -16.85
CA ILE A 191 -4.27 15.67 -15.74
C ILE A 191 -5.18 15.75 -14.50
N ALA A 192 -5.66 16.94 -14.14
CA ALA A 192 -6.58 17.11 -13.04
C ALA A 192 -7.88 16.32 -13.27
N GLN A 193 -8.48 16.43 -14.46
CA GLN A 193 -9.72 15.70 -14.77
C GLN A 193 -9.54 14.17 -14.62
N GLN A 194 -8.43 13.62 -15.11
CA GLN A 194 -8.11 12.20 -14.98
C GLN A 194 -7.89 11.78 -13.51
N THR A 195 -7.17 12.59 -12.74
CA THR A 195 -6.95 12.33 -11.31
C THR A 195 -8.25 12.32 -10.54
N PHE A 196 -9.09 13.36 -10.68
CA PHE A 196 -10.37 13.44 -9.99
C PHE A 196 -11.41 12.41 -10.47
N ALA A 197 -11.27 11.86 -11.67
CA ALA A 197 -12.10 10.74 -12.15
C ALA A 197 -11.84 9.45 -11.35
N ASN A 198 -10.64 9.30 -10.76
CA ASN A 198 -10.28 8.17 -9.90
C ASN A 198 -10.71 8.34 -8.43
N SER A 199 -11.52 9.34 -8.12
CA SER A 199 -12.03 9.54 -6.77
C SER A 199 -12.95 8.38 -6.34
N PRO A 200 -12.69 7.72 -5.20
CA PRO A 200 -13.41 6.50 -4.81
C PRO A 200 -14.94 6.64 -4.70
N HIS A 201 -15.45 7.86 -4.52
CA HIS A 201 -16.88 8.11 -4.41
C HIS A 201 -17.64 8.07 -5.77
N LYS A 202 -16.94 8.01 -6.89
CA LYS A 202 -17.46 7.91 -8.25
C LYS A 202 -17.55 6.47 -8.71
#